data_fa8eb699e51df02bc7b40104ff3c9caa
#
_entry.id   fa8eb699e51df02bc7b40104ff3c9caa
#
_cell.length_a   1.000
_cell.length_b   1.000
_cell.length_c   1.000
_cell.angle_alpha   90.00
_cell.angle_beta   90.00
_cell.angle_gamma   90.00
#
_symmetry.space_group_name_H-M   'P 1'
#
loop_
_entity.id
_entity.type
_entity.pdbx_description
1 polymer ?
#
loop_
_entity_poly.entity_id
_entity_poly.type
_entity_poly.pdbx_seq_one_letter_code
_entity_poly.pdbx_strand_id
1 'polypeptide(L)'
;MRTKWLVPAAAAVALLCLLLFPVTRHTPVPIGDLPPLVIRPGAARSVSPDALDLNTATAEELQALPGIGPVRAQNIVDYRTQNGPFQSPEELAAVEDIGPGTLDAVRERICVAPR
;
A
#
# COMPACT_ATOMS: atom_id res chain seq x y z
N MET A 1 -18.34 1.38 56.21
CA MET A 1 -18.97 2.65 55.78
C MET A 1 -17.95 3.58 55.14
N ARG A 2 -17.32 3.24 54.04
CA ARG A 2 -16.37 4.15 53.35
C ARG A 2 -16.17 3.81 51.90
N THR A 3 -17.23 3.61 51.13
CA THR A 3 -17.14 3.31 49.69
C THR A 3 -17.95 4.26 48.83
N LYS A 4 -18.22 5.47 49.36
CA LYS A 4 -19.04 6.46 48.64
C LYS A 4 -18.24 7.47 47.79
N TRP A 5 -16.91 7.36 47.76
CA TRP A 5 -16.06 8.37 47.08
C TRP A 5 -15.32 7.86 45.84
N LEU A 6 -15.54 6.62 45.40
CA LEU A 6 -14.83 6.03 44.26
C LEU A 6 -15.61 6.19 42.91
N VAL A 7 -16.87 6.61 42.96
CA VAL A 7 -17.70 6.75 41.75
C VAL A 7 -17.43 8.03 40.97
N PRO A 8 -17.10 9.19 41.59
CA PRO A 8 -16.93 10.40 40.79
C PRO A 8 -15.61 10.46 40.01
N ALA A 9 -14.57 9.72 40.44
CA ALA A 9 -13.28 9.73 39.75
C ALA A 9 -13.31 9.03 38.39
N ALA A 10 -14.06 7.93 38.27
CA ALA A 10 -14.22 7.21 37.01
C ALA A 10 -15.04 8.02 35.99
N ALA A 11 -16.06 8.76 36.46
CA ALA A 11 -16.85 9.63 35.61
C ALA A 11 -16.05 10.84 35.08
N ALA A 12 -15.16 11.39 35.93
CA ALA A 12 -14.30 12.50 35.53
C ALA A 12 -13.25 12.09 34.48
N VAL A 13 -12.69 10.90 34.59
CA VAL A 13 -11.74 10.36 33.58
C VAL A 13 -12.45 10.07 32.27
N ALA A 14 -13.66 9.53 32.29
CA ALA A 14 -14.44 9.30 31.09
C ALA A 14 -14.82 10.61 30.37
N LEU A 15 -15.18 11.65 31.15
CA LEU A 15 -15.49 12.97 30.59
C LEU A 15 -14.23 13.66 30.03
N LEU A 16 -13.09 13.50 30.65
CA LEU A 16 -11.80 14.03 30.19
C LEU A 16 -11.36 13.34 28.89
N CYS A 17 -11.55 12.02 28.79
CA CYS A 17 -11.30 11.29 27.54
C CYS A 17 -12.21 11.78 26.39
N LEU A 18 -13.45 12.13 26.68
CA LEU A 18 -14.39 12.63 25.69
C LEU A 18 -14.00 14.03 25.17
N LEU A 19 -13.34 14.85 26.02
CA LEU A 19 -12.89 16.18 25.66
C LEU A 19 -11.53 16.22 24.95
N LEU A 20 -10.67 15.21 25.18
CA LEU A 20 -9.34 15.13 24.59
C LEU A 20 -9.30 14.36 23.27
N PHE A 21 -10.32 13.57 22.97
CA PHE A 21 -10.50 12.98 21.66
C PHE A 21 -11.61 13.73 20.91
N PRO A 22 -11.25 14.69 20.05
CA PRO A 22 -12.22 15.19 19.10
C PRO A 22 -12.64 14.00 18.23
N VAL A 23 -13.85 13.53 18.43
CA VAL A 23 -14.49 12.63 17.48
C VAL A 23 -14.44 13.37 16.15
N THR A 24 -13.49 12.99 15.31
CA THR A 24 -13.45 13.44 13.93
C THR A 24 -14.74 12.94 13.31
N ARG A 25 -15.76 13.80 13.33
CA ARG A 25 -16.99 13.56 12.57
C ARG A 25 -16.53 13.44 11.14
N HIS A 26 -16.52 12.22 10.62
CA HIS A 26 -16.46 11.97 9.19
C HIS A 26 -17.67 12.73 8.62
N THR A 27 -17.44 13.96 8.19
CA THR A 27 -18.39 14.64 7.35
C THR A 27 -18.45 13.85 6.06
N PRO A 28 -19.60 13.26 5.69
CA PRO A 28 -19.73 12.70 4.36
C PRO A 28 -19.53 13.86 3.39
N VAL A 29 -18.47 13.78 2.60
CA VAL A 29 -18.22 14.74 1.52
C VAL A 29 -19.41 14.62 0.56
N PRO A 30 -20.20 15.68 0.36
CA PRO A 30 -21.32 15.65 -0.59
C PRO A 30 -20.75 15.35 -1.97
N ILE A 31 -21.30 14.34 -2.62
CA ILE A 31 -20.90 13.82 -3.94
C ILE A 31 -20.96 14.91 -5.05
N GLY A 32 -21.49 16.10 -4.72
CA GLY A 32 -21.66 17.21 -5.68
C GLY A 32 -20.43 18.09 -5.92
N ASP A 33 -19.39 18.04 -5.08
CA ASP A 33 -18.22 18.92 -5.15
C ASP A 33 -16.92 18.19 -5.50
N LEU A 34 -17.01 17.06 -6.17
CA LEU A 34 -15.82 16.47 -6.78
C LEU A 34 -15.40 17.38 -7.93
N PRO A 35 -14.20 18.00 -7.89
CA PRO A 35 -13.68 18.69 -9.05
C PRO A 35 -13.70 17.70 -10.22
N PRO A 36 -14.05 18.16 -11.43
CA PRO A 36 -14.03 17.29 -12.59
C PRO A 36 -12.67 16.61 -12.63
N LEU A 37 -12.66 15.27 -12.70
CA LEU A 37 -11.46 14.47 -12.89
C LEU A 37 -10.74 15.04 -14.11
N VAL A 38 -9.85 16.00 -13.88
CA VAL A 38 -8.88 16.40 -14.89
C VAL A 38 -7.94 15.19 -15.00
N ILE A 39 -8.32 14.27 -15.87
CA ILE A 39 -7.40 13.26 -16.38
C ILE A 39 -6.30 14.07 -17.04
N ARG A 40 -5.21 14.31 -16.30
CA ARG A 40 -3.99 14.85 -16.90
C ARG A 40 -3.47 13.77 -17.85
N PRO A 41 -3.56 13.94 -19.17
CA PRO A 41 -2.87 13.08 -20.11
C PRO A 41 -1.39 13.43 -20.00
N GLY A 42 -0.66 12.73 -19.16
CA GLY A 42 0.76 13.02 -18.92
C GLY A 42 1.42 12.11 -17.91
N ALA A 43 0.66 11.31 -17.19
CA ALA A 43 1.20 10.28 -16.28
C ALA A 43 0.79 8.87 -16.72
N ALA A 44 0.32 8.70 -17.92
CA ALA A 44 0.35 7.39 -18.56
C ALA A 44 1.83 7.10 -18.84
N ARG A 45 2.56 6.59 -17.84
CA ARG A 45 3.71 5.76 -18.15
C ARG A 45 3.15 4.75 -19.12
N SER A 46 3.70 4.74 -20.34
CA SER A 46 3.39 3.75 -21.35
C SER A 46 3.82 2.40 -20.79
N VAL A 47 2.91 1.80 -20.03
CA VAL A 47 3.05 0.42 -19.59
C VAL A 47 2.97 -0.37 -20.89
N SER A 48 4.04 -1.04 -21.26
CA SER A 48 4.05 -1.94 -22.41
C SER A 48 2.86 -2.88 -22.25
N PRO A 49 2.11 -3.21 -23.32
CA PRO A 49 0.96 -4.12 -23.24
C PRO A 49 1.32 -5.49 -22.66
N ASP A 50 2.63 -5.83 -22.62
CA ASP A 50 3.18 -7.05 -22.07
C ASP A 50 3.77 -6.85 -20.64
N ALA A 51 3.48 -5.73 -19.97
CA ALA A 51 4.00 -5.50 -18.63
C ALA A 51 3.32 -6.42 -17.61
N LEU A 52 4.13 -7.11 -16.84
CA LEU A 52 3.71 -8.08 -15.84
C LEU A 52 3.34 -7.37 -14.54
N ASP A 53 2.15 -7.62 -14.00
CA ASP A 53 1.72 -7.07 -12.71
C ASP A 53 2.36 -7.81 -11.55
N LEU A 54 3.19 -7.10 -10.76
CA LEU A 54 3.88 -7.64 -9.60
C LEU A 54 2.96 -8.23 -8.53
N ASN A 55 1.73 -7.75 -8.43
CA ASN A 55 0.78 -8.16 -7.40
C ASN A 55 0.03 -9.45 -7.76
N THR A 56 -0.11 -9.74 -9.04
CA THR A 56 -0.89 -10.89 -9.53
C THR A 56 -0.03 -11.97 -10.17
N ALA A 57 1.17 -11.63 -10.66
CA ALA A 57 2.07 -12.55 -11.32
C ALA A 57 2.45 -13.75 -10.45
N THR A 58 2.55 -14.92 -11.06
CA THR A 58 3.09 -16.13 -10.44
C THR A 58 4.62 -16.10 -10.40
N ALA A 59 5.22 -16.96 -9.58
CA ALA A 59 6.68 -17.06 -9.53
C ALA A 59 7.28 -17.50 -10.88
N GLU A 60 6.57 -18.31 -11.65
CA GLU A 60 6.97 -18.75 -12.99
C GLU A 60 6.96 -17.59 -13.99
N GLU A 61 5.93 -16.76 -13.96
CA GLU A 61 5.82 -15.59 -14.82
C GLU A 61 6.91 -14.55 -14.50
N LEU A 62 7.21 -14.35 -13.22
CA LEU A 62 8.29 -13.47 -12.77
C LEU A 62 9.67 -13.93 -13.26
N GLN A 63 9.88 -15.25 -13.41
CA GLN A 63 11.14 -15.78 -13.97
C GLN A 63 11.36 -15.46 -15.45
N ALA A 64 10.30 -15.08 -16.18
CA ALA A 64 10.43 -14.60 -17.56
C ALA A 64 11.09 -13.23 -17.65
N LEU A 65 11.19 -12.50 -16.53
CA LEU A 65 11.85 -11.20 -16.48
C LEU A 65 13.38 -11.34 -16.49
N PRO A 66 14.10 -10.45 -17.19
CA PRO A 66 15.56 -10.49 -17.23
C PRO A 66 16.17 -10.29 -15.83
N GLY A 67 17.08 -11.17 -15.45
CA GLY A 67 17.75 -11.12 -14.14
C GLY A 67 16.90 -11.62 -12.96
N ILE A 68 15.70 -12.10 -13.19
CA ILE A 68 14.85 -12.73 -12.17
C ILE A 68 14.91 -14.26 -12.34
N GLY A 69 15.65 -14.90 -11.45
CA GLY A 69 15.68 -16.37 -11.36
C GLY A 69 14.63 -16.93 -10.40
N PRO A 70 14.57 -18.26 -10.21
CA PRO A 70 13.57 -18.90 -9.35
C PRO A 70 13.63 -18.40 -7.90
N VAL A 71 14.81 -18.17 -7.35
CA VAL A 71 14.97 -17.66 -5.98
C VAL A 71 14.44 -16.24 -5.86
N ARG A 72 14.80 -15.34 -6.77
CA ARG A 72 14.31 -13.95 -6.76
C ARG A 72 12.82 -13.86 -7.01
N ALA A 73 12.29 -14.68 -7.90
CA ALA A 73 10.85 -14.76 -8.14
C ALA A 73 10.10 -15.17 -6.87
N GLN A 74 10.62 -16.16 -6.14
CA GLN A 74 10.04 -16.59 -4.87
C GLN A 74 10.13 -15.48 -3.82
N ASN A 75 11.28 -14.80 -3.69
CA ASN A 75 11.44 -13.67 -2.77
C ASN A 75 10.43 -12.54 -3.03
N ILE A 76 10.10 -12.28 -4.29
CA ILE A 76 9.06 -11.30 -4.65
C ILE A 76 7.68 -11.73 -4.14
N VAL A 77 7.32 -13.00 -4.35
CA VAL A 77 6.04 -13.55 -3.87
C VAL A 77 5.98 -13.54 -2.35
N ASP A 78 7.05 -13.92 -1.68
CA ASP A 78 7.15 -13.93 -0.22
C ASP A 78 7.06 -12.51 0.34
N TYR A 79 7.74 -11.55 -0.29
CA TYR A 79 7.68 -10.15 0.11
C TYR A 79 6.26 -9.60 0.08
N ARG A 80 5.52 -9.79 -1.02
CA ARG A 80 4.13 -9.32 -1.11
C ARG A 80 3.19 -10.02 -0.13
N THR A 81 3.51 -11.25 0.27
CA THR A 81 2.72 -12.02 1.25
C THR A 81 2.94 -11.48 2.67
N GLN A 82 4.16 -11.05 2.99
CA GLN A 82 4.55 -10.59 4.32
C GLN A 82 4.27 -9.09 4.53
N ASN A 83 4.55 -8.27 3.52
CA ASN A 83 4.49 -6.81 3.60
C ASN A 83 3.24 -6.22 2.93
N GLY A 84 2.49 -7.05 2.21
CA GLY A 84 1.35 -6.61 1.42
C GLY A 84 1.70 -6.32 -0.05
N PRO A 85 0.71 -5.92 -0.83
CA PRO A 85 0.89 -5.68 -2.25
C PRO A 85 1.84 -4.51 -2.52
N PHE A 86 2.64 -4.62 -3.56
CA PHE A 86 3.49 -3.53 -4.03
C PHE A 86 2.67 -2.30 -4.42
N GLN A 87 3.12 -1.13 -4.03
CA GLN A 87 2.51 0.16 -4.37
C GLN A 87 3.19 0.80 -5.59
N SER A 88 4.46 0.45 -5.80
CA SER A 88 5.24 0.94 -6.93
C SER A 88 6.25 -0.10 -7.41
N PRO A 89 6.68 -0.04 -8.68
CA PRO A 89 7.73 -0.92 -9.19
C PRO A 89 9.06 -0.75 -8.46
N GLU A 90 9.32 0.44 -7.91
CA GLU A 90 10.53 0.78 -7.19
C GLU A 90 10.69 -0.02 -5.87
N GLU A 91 9.57 -0.47 -5.30
CA GLU A 91 9.57 -1.29 -4.07
C GLU A 91 10.25 -2.66 -4.27
N LEU A 92 10.42 -3.12 -5.52
CA LEU A 92 11.22 -4.31 -5.80
C LEU A 92 12.66 -4.22 -5.26
N ALA A 93 13.22 -3.02 -5.17
CA ALA A 93 14.55 -2.83 -4.58
C ALA A 93 14.62 -3.18 -3.08
N ALA A 94 13.49 -3.28 -2.41
CA ALA A 94 13.40 -3.72 -1.01
C ALA A 94 13.36 -5.24 -0.86
N VAL A 95 13.16 -5.96 -1.96
CA VAL A 95 13.15 -7.44 -1.97
C VAL A 95 14.59 -7.95 -1.91
N GLU A 96 14.83 -8.99 -1.12
CA GLU A 96 16.12 -9.62 -0.99
C GLU A 96 16.63 -10.09 -2.37
N ASP A 97 17.94 -9.95 -2.60
CA ASP A 97 18.63 -10.29 -3.85
C ASP A 97 18.26 -9.45 -5.10
N ILE A 98 17.44 -8.43 -4.96
CA ILE A 98 17.11 -7.53 -6.05
C ILE A 98 17.84 -6.19 -5.87
N GLY A 99 18.89 -6.01 -6.66
CA GLY A 99 19.64 -4.76 -6.70
C GLY A 99 19.08 -3.75 -7.71
N PRO A 100 19.61 -2.51 -7.70
CA PRO A 100 19.16 -1.45 -8.60
C PRO A 100 19.36 -1.81 -10.08
N GLY A 101 20.40 -2.53 -10.43
CA GLY A 101 20.64 -2.99 -11.81
C GLY A 101 19.59 -3.99 -12.28
N THR A 102 19.12 -4.88 -11.40
CA THR A 102 18.02 -5.81 -11.72
C THR A 102 16.72 -5.05 -11.87
N LEU A 103 16.46 -4.07 -10.99
CA LEU A 103 15.28 -3.22 -11.07
C LEU A 103 15.22 -2.46 -12.40
N ASP A 104 16.34 -1.85 -12.82
CA ASP A 104 16.40 -1.12 -14.08
C ASP A 104 16.13 -2.01 -15.29
N ALA A 105 16.61 -3.26 -15.26
CA ALA A 105 16.42 -4.23 -16.34
C ALA A 105 14.94 -4.67 -16.48
N VAL A 106 14.20 -4.70 -15.40
CA VAL A 106 12.80 -5.17 -15.39
C VAL A 106 11.77 -4.03 -15.41
N ARG A 107 12.17 -2.80 -15.10
CA ARG A 107 11.32 -1.64 -14.87
C ARG A 107 10.32 -1.38 -16.01
N GLU A 108 10.75 -1.57 -17.25
CA GLU A 108 9.91 -1.37 -18.43
C GLU A 108 8.94 -2.52 -18.69
N ARG A 109 9.16 -3.65 -18.03
CA ARG A 109 8.40 -4.90 -18.22
C ARG A 109 7.47 -5.24 -17.05
N ILE A 110 7.46 -4.40 -16.03
CA ILE A 110 6.63 -4.60 -14.84
C ILE A 110 5.67 -3.44 -14.66
N CYS A 111 4.54 -3.74 -14.04
CA CYS A 111 3.59 -2.74 -13.59
C CYS A 111 3.05 -3.10 -12.20
N VAL A 112 2.40 -2.15 -11.58
CA VAL A 112 1.63 -2.33 -10.37
C VAL A 112 0.24 -1.80 -10.67
N ALA A 113 -0.73 -2.70 -10.77
CA ALA A 113 -2.11 -2.30 -10.98
C ALA A 113 -2.67 -1.69 -9.70
N PRO A 114 -3.28 -0.50 -9.75
CA PRO A 114 -3.97 0.07 -8.60
C PRO A 114 -5.18 -0.80 -8.25
N ARG A 115 -5.34 -1.08 -6.96
CA ARG A 115 -6.52 -1.76 -6.41
C ARG A 115 -7.52 -0.78 -5.84
#